data_9708074dee85d7f7a08e699cc8476f3d
#
_entry.id   9708074dee85d7f7a08e699cc8476f3d
#
_cell.length_a   1.000
_cell.length_b   1.000
_cell.length_c   1.000
_cell.angle_alpha   90.00
_cell.angle_beta   90.00
_cell.angle_gamma   90.00
#
_symmetry.space_group_name_H-M   'P 1'
#
loop_
_entity.id
_entity.type
_entity.pdbx_description
1 polymer ?
#
loop_
_entity_poly.entity_id
_entity_poly.type
_entity_poly.pdbx_seq_one_letter_code
_entity_poly.pdbx_strand_id
1 'polypeptide(L)'
;MTDYVLSDATRKKYESVSCATLCTALFKRGLRNQFIQDVXPLKPKARNMVGQAFTLRYIPAREDLNPLTVFQNPEHPQRAAVERCPPGHVMVMDSRKDPRAASAGSILVSRLMVRGVAGVVTDGGFRDSPEIAELDIPTYHSRPSAPTNLTLHQALDNNVPIGXGDVAVWPGDVVVGDAEGVVIVPAHLAEEIADEAVEMTTFEDFVTEEVLNGRSIIGLYPATKEETKADFAKWRAAKGR
;
A
#
# COMPACT_ATOMS: atom_id res chain seq x y z
N MET A 1 4.64 -13.25 13.81
CA MET A 1 5.06 -11.89 13.41
C MET A 1 6.47 -11.97 12.81
N THR A 2 6.77 -11.21 11.77
CA THR A 2 8.07 -11.29 11.09
C THR A 2 9.15 -10.50 11.85
N ASP A 3 10.39 -10.95 11.71
CA ASP A 3 11.56 -10.18 12.19
C ASP A 3 12.16 -9.30 11.08
N TYR A 4 11.58 -9.32 9.89
CA TYR A 4 12.08 -8.53 8.77
C TYR A 4 11.96 -7.03 9.07
N VAL A 5 13.02 -6.27 8.74
CA VAL A 5 13.02 -4.82 8.86
C VAL A 5 13.36 -4.23 7.50
N LEU A 6 12.49 -3.38 6.98
CA LEU A 6 12.67 -2.75 5.69
C LEU A 6 13.79 -1.70 5.77
N SER A 7 14.86 -1.90 5.01
CA SER A 7 15.98 -0.96 4.97
C SER A 7 15.65 0.24 4.10
N ASP A 8 16.39 1.34 4.29
CA ASP A 8 16.24 2.52 3.44
C ASP A 8 16.56 2.19 1.98
N ALA A 9 17.56 1.33 1.74
CA ALA A 9 17.94 0.95 0.38
C ALA A 9 16.80 0.21 -0.31
N THR A 10 16.17 -0.74 0.38
CA THR A 10 15.06 -1.51 -0.19
C THR A 10 13.82 -0.65 -0.34
N ARG A 11 13.57 0.25 0.61
CA ARG A 11 12.46 1.23 0.49
C ARG A 11 12.60 2.03 -0.80
N LYS A 12 13.82 2.52 -1.10
CA LYS A 12 14.06 3.31 -2.33
C LYS A 12 13.76 2.49 -3.58
N LYS A 13 14.06 1.19 -3.56
CA LYS A 13 13.73 0.32 -4.70
C LYS A 13 12.20 0.30 -4.91
N TYR A 14 11.43 0.11 -3.84
CA TYR A 14 9.97 0.11 -3.95
C TYR A 14 9.43 1.47 -4.37
N GLU A 15 10.09 2.56 -4.00
CA GLU A 15 9.66 3.90 -4.40
C GLU A 15 9.81 4.11 -5.91
N SER A 16 10.61 3.29 -6.59
CA SER A 16 10.93 3.46 -8.01
C SER A 16 10.19 2.52 -8.95
N VAL A 17 9.31 1.64 -8.43
CA VAL A 17 8.63 0.64 -9.25
C VAL A 17 7.12 0.81 -9.12
N SER A 18 6.37 0.33 -10.12
CA SER A 18 4.92 0.46 -10.09
C SER A 18 4.26 -0.72 -9.40
N CYS A 19 3.05 -0.48 -8.88
CA CYS A 19 2.22 -1.58 -8.34
C CYS A 19 1.98 -2.65 -9.41
N ALA A 20 1.80 -2.24 -10.66
CA ALA A 20 1.59 -3.21 -11.74
C ALA A 20 2.77 -4.16 -11.91
N THR A 21 3.99 -3.61 -11.87
CA THR A 21 5.21 -4.45 -11.97
C THR A 21 5.32 -5.39 -10.77
N LEU A 22 5.02 -4.86 -9.57
CA LEU A 22 5.03 -5.71 -8.37
C LEU A 22 4.04 -6.85 -8.46
N CYS A 23 2.84 -6.59 -8.97
CA CYS A 23 1.83 -7.65 -9.14
C CYS A 23 2.35 -8.75 -10.08
N THR A 24 3.06 -8.38 -11.15
CA THR A 24 3.63 -9.36 -12.07
C THR A 24 4.72 -10.19 -11.38
N ALA A 25 5.61 -9.53 -10.63
CA ALA A 25 6.67 -10.25 -9.92
C ALA A 25 6.08 -11.25 -8.91
N LEU A 26 5.02 -10.83 -8.22
CA LEU A 26 4.33 -11.70 -7.27
C LEU A 26 3.60 -12.84 -7.97
N PHE A 27 2.96 -12.54 -9.11
CA PHE A 27 2.28 -13.54 -9.94
C PHE A 27 3.25 -14.67 -10.34
N LYS A 28 4.48 -14.33 -10.70
CA LYS A 28 5.49 -15.34 -11.06
C LYS A 28 5.76 -16.34 -9.93
N ARG A 29 5.48 -15.93 -8.69
CA ARG A 29 5.66 -16.79 -7.51
C ARG A 29 4.37 -17.44 -7.04
N GLY A 30 3.30 -17.34 -7.86
CA GLY A 30 2.02 -17.96 -7.55
C GLY A 30 1.13 -17.11 -6.65
N LEU A 31 1.54 -15.88 -6.35
CA LEU A 31 0.77 -14.98 -5.49
C LEU A 31 -0.11 -14.09 -6.37
N ARG A 32 -1.38 -14.43 -6.45
CA ARG A 32 -2.29 -13.84 -7.43
C ARG A 32 -3.27 -12.83 -6.82
N ASN A 33 -3.25 -12.65 -5.50
CA ASN A 33 -4.22 -11.81 -4.81
C ASN A 33 -3.50 -10.91 -3.81
N GLN A 34 -2.68 -9.99 -4.32
CA GLN A 34 -1.88 -9.09 -3.48
C GLN A 34 -2.23 -7.62 -3.68
N PHE A 35 -3.14 -7.32 -4.62
CA PHE A 35 -3.59 -5.94 -4.89
C PHE A 35 -4.90 -5.69 -4.14
N ILE A 36 -4.93 -4.63 -3.34
CA ILE A 36 -6.09 -4.32 -2.50
C ILE A 36 -7.22 -3.77 -3.38
N GLN A 37 -8.36 -4.43 -3.34
CA GLN A 37 -9.48 -4.12 -4.22
C GLN A 37 -10.22 -2.85 -3.79
N ASP A 38 -10.68 -2.08 -4.77
CA ASP A 38 -11.58 -0.93 -4.61
C ASP A 38 -11.02 0.17 -3.70
N VAL A 39 -9.71 0.34 -3.73
CA VAL A 39 -9.05 1.35 -2.90
C VAL A 39 -8.19 2.26 -3.77
N UNK A 40 -8.35 3.48 -3.76
CA UNK A 40 -7.71 4.37 -4.52
C UNK A 40 -7.10 5.32 -3.68
N PRO A 41 -6.13 6.18 -4.19
CA PRO A 41 -5.57 7.29 -3.40
C PRO A 41 -6.52 8.48 -3.33
N LEU A 42 -6.58 9.14 -2.19
CA LEU A 42 -7.39 10.37 -2.07
C LEU A 42 -6.83 11.45 -2.99
N LYS A 43 -5.50 11.52 -3.08
CA LYS A 43 -4.81 12.45 -3.96
C LYS A 43 -3.47 11.80 -4.30
N PRO A 44 -3.22 11.53 -5.57
CA PRO A 44 -1.94 10.91 -5.94
C PRO A 44 -0.76 11.78 -5.49
N LYS A 45 0.28 11.13 -5.01
CA LYS A 45 1.52 11.79 -4.60
C LYS A 45 2.61 11.50 -5.62
N ALA A 46 3.65 12.33 -5.60
CA ALA A 46 4.74 12.21 -6.55
C ALA A 46 5.57 10.95 -6.31
N ARG A 47 5.57 10.45 -5.09
CA ARG A 47 6.37 9.30 -4.70
C ARG A 47 5.46 8.22 -4.15
N ASN A 48 5.82 6.96 -4.40
CA ASN A 48 5.07 5.82 -3.87
C ASN A 48 5.04 5.84 -2.34
N MET A 49 3.93 5.40 -1.78
CA MET A 49 3.85 5.04 -0.37
C MET A 49 4.58 3.72 -0.17
N VAL A 50 5.52 3.66 0.78
CA VAL A 50 6.24 2.41 1.08
C VAL A 50 6.46 2.31 2.59
N GLY A 51 6.09 1.18 3.18
CA GLY A 51 6.37 0.92 4.58
C GLY A 51 5.84 -0.44 5.00
N GLN A 52 6.26 -0.91 6.17
CA GLN A 52 5.75 -2.17 6.69
C GLN A 52 4.39 -1.97 7.34
N ALA A 53 3.52 -2.95 7.20
CA ALA A 53 2.14 -2.87 7.69
C ALA A 53 2.09 -2.85 9.21
N PHE A 54 1.34 -1.91 9.77
CA PHE A 54 0.84 -1.93 11.14
C PHE A 54 -0.69 -1.96 11.01
N THR A 55 -1.34 -2.98 11.52
CA THR A 55 -2.74 -3.24 11.19
C THR A 55 -3.69 -2.81 12.30
N LEU A 56 -4.92 -2.45 11.90
CA LEU A 56 -6.03 -2.17 12.80
C LEU A 56 -7.24 -2.92 12.29
N ARG A 57 -7.89 -3.70 13.14
CA ARG A 57 -9.00 -4.55 12.74
C ARG A 57 -10.32 -4.06 13.35
N TYR A 58 -11.31 -3.91 12.50
CA TYR A 58 -12.68 -3.60 12.90
C TYR A 58 -13.58 -4.81 12.68
N ILE A 59 -14.60 -4.93 13.53
CA ILE A 59 -15.71 -5.87 13.34
C ILE A 59 -17.00 -5.06 13.28
N PRO A 60 -18.15 -5.68 12.93
CA PRO A 60 -19.42 -4.95 12.96
C PRO A 60 -19.70 -4.43 14.37
N ALA A 61 -20.18 -3.19 14.44
CA ALA A 61 -20.46 -2.56 15.73
C ALA A 61 -21.63 -3.26 16.43
N ARG A 62 -21.46 -3.43 17.73
CA ARG A 62 -22.57 -3.73 18.63
C ARG A 62 -22.83 -2.46 19.43
N GLU A 63 -24.01 -1.89 19.25
CA GLU A 63 -24.31 -0.57 19.79
C GLU A 63 -24.20 -0.50 21.30
N ASP A 64 -24.49 -1.59 21.99
CA ASP A 64 -24.40 -1.64 23.45
C ASP A 64 -22.95 -1.60 23.95
N LEU A 65 -21.99 -1.98 23.11
CA LEU A 65 -20.57 -2.00 23.47
C LEU A 65 -19.77 -0.87 22.81
N ASN A 66 -20.44 -0.03 22.02
CA ASN A 66 -19.72 0.94 21.16
C ASN A 66 -20.26 2.36 21.30
N PRO A 67 -20.56 2.82 22.55
CA PRO A 67 -21.02 4.21 22.71
C PRO A 67 -19.88 5.21 22.49
N LEU A 68 -20.23 6.46 22.27
CA LEU A 68 -19.24 7.51 22.03
C LEU A 68 -18.18 7.59 23.13
N THR A 69 -18.54 7.21 24.35
CA THR A 69 -17.61 7.27 25.49
C THR A 69 -16.47 6.27 25.39
N VAL A 70 -16.49 5.29 24.46
CA VAL A 70 -15.36 4.38 24.31
C VAL A 70 -14.06 5.14 24.00
N PHE A 71 -14.19 6.31 23.37
CA PHE A 71 -13.03 7.12 22.99
C PHE A 71 -12.32 7.76 24.19
N GLN A 72 -12.94 7.73 25.38
CA GLN A 72 -12.28 8.22 26.59
C GLN A 72 -11.21 7.25 27.11
N ASN A 73 -11.25 6.01 26.63
CA ASN A 73 -10.26 5.01 27.02
C ASN A 73 -9.02 5.12 26.12
N PRO A 74 -7.85 5.48 26.65
CA PRO A 74 -6.65 5.61 25.83
C PRO A 74 -6.22 4.26 25.22
N GLU A 75 -6.71 3.14 25.77
CA GLU A 75 -6.41 1.81 25.20
C GLU A 75 -7.45 1.37 24.18
N HIS A 76 -8.41 2.24 23.82
CA HIS A 76 -9.33 1.94 22.71
C HIS A 76 -8.50 1.56 21.49
N PRO A 77 -8.77 0.41 20.84
CA PRO A 77 -7.83 -0.10 19.83
C PRO A 77 -7.51 0.87 18.69
N GLN A 78 -8.48 1.68 18.25
CA GLN A 78 -8.19 2.67 17.21
C GLN A 78 -7.23 3.74 17.72
N ARG A 79 -7.51 4.29 18.92
CA ARG A 79 -6.67 5.35 19.49
C ARG A 79 -5.27 4.82 19.81
N ALA A 80 -5.22 3.62 20.37
CA ALA A 80 -3.94 2.96 20.68
C ALA A 80 -3.15 2.71 19.40
N ALA A 81 -3.81 2.26 18.32
CA ALA A 81 -3.12 2.02 17.05
C ALA A 81 -2.49 3.30 16.51
N VAL A 82 -3.23 4.41 16.56
CA VAL A 82 -2.70 5.70 16.07
C VAL A 82 -1.44 6.10 16.85
N GLU A 83 -1.45 5.88 18.16
CA GLU A 83 -0.31 6.27 19.00
C GLU A 83 0.85 5.27 18.94
N ARG A 84 0.62 4.03 18.50
CA ARG A 84 1.64 2.97 18.50
C ARG A 84 2.22 2.68 17.12
N CYS A 85 1.54 3.05 16.05
CA CYS A 85 2.06 2.78 14.71
C CYS A 85 3.46 3.40 14.58
N PRO A 86 4.49 2.62 14.31
CA PRO A 86 5.85 3.17 14.30
C PRO A 86 6.09 4.11 13.12
N PRO A 87 7.01 5.07 13.27
CA PRO A 87 7.42 5.88 12.13
C PRO A 87 7.90 4.99 10.97
N GLY A 88 7.60 5.40 9.76
CA GLY A 88 7.99 4.64 8.56
C GLY A 88 7.11 3.46 8.24
N HIS A 89 6.18 3.08 9.13
CA HIS A 89 5.20 2.04 8.83
C HIS A 89 4.00 2.63 8.11
N VAL A 90 3.17 1.74 7.56
CA VAL A 90 1.89 2.12 6.95
C VAL A 90 0.77 1.57 7.84
N MET A 91 -0.15 2.44 8.25
CA MET A 91 -1.34 2.02 8.99
C MET A 91 -2.34 1.41 8.02
N VAL A 92 -2.70 0.14 8.22
CA VAL A 92 -3.65 -0.56 7.36
C VAL A 92 -4.89 -0.91 8.19
N MET A 93 -6.04 -0.37 7.81
CA MET A 93 -7.29 -0.50 8.57
C MET A 93 -8.27 -1.41 7.84
N ASP A 94 -8.60 -2.55 8.45
CA ASP A 94 -9.57 -3.51 7.91
C ASP A 94 -10.97 -3.10 8.36
N SER A 95 -11.72 -2.45 7.48
CA SER A 95 -13.12 -2.09 7.71
C SER A 95 -14.09 -3.02 6.99
N ARG A 96 -13.64 -4.20 6.66
CA ARG A 96 -14.48 -5.26 6.05
C ARG A 96 -15.06 -4.82 4.71
N LYS A 97 -14.34 -3.94 3.99
CA LYS A 97 -14.80 -3.38 2.71
C LYS A 97 -16.15 -2.64 2.83
N ASP A 98 -16.43 -2.08 4.00
CA ASP A 98 -17.71 -1.39 4.22
C ASP A 98 -17.45 0.10 4.41
N PRO A 99 -17.62 0.93 3.36
CA PRO A 99 -17.33 2.36 3.48
C PRO A 99 -18.52 3.19 3.93
N ARG A 100 -19.59 2.57 4.45
CA ARG A 100 -20.77 3.34 4.90
C ARG A 100 -20.49 4.13 6.18
N ALA A 101 -19.41 3.79 6.89
CA ALA A 101 -18.92 4.59 8.01
C ALA A 101 -17.41 4.71 7.86
N ALA A 102 -16.85 5.80 8.38
CA ALA A 102 -15.43 6.07 8.22
C ALA A 102 -14.57 5.17 9.11
N SER A 103 -13.39 4.83 8.63
CA SER A 103 -12.38 4.16 9.46
C SER A 103 -11.72 5.15 10.41
N ALA A 104 -11.51 6.39 9.92
CA ALA A 104 -10.85 7.45 10.66
C ALA A 104 -11.17 8.78 10.01
N GLY A 105 -10.82 9.86 10.69
CA GLY A 105 -10.96 11.23 10.18
C GLY A 105 -9.64 11.98 10.20
N SER A 106 -9.71 13.26 9.82
CA SER A 106 -8.50 14.07 9.59
C SER A 106 -7.62 14.22 10.84
N ILE A 107 -8.20 14.27 12.02
CA ILE A 107 -7.40 14.44 13.25
C ILE A 107 -6.48 13.25 13.46
N LEU A 108 -7.01 12.03 13.28
CA LEU A 108 -6.20 10.82 13.47
C LEU A 108 -5.13 10.69 12.38
N VAL A 109 -5.48 11.01 11.14
CA VAL A 109 -4.52 10.96 10.04
C VAL A 109 -3.43 12.02 10.24
N SER A 110 -3.79 13.21 10.70
CA SER A 110 -2.81 14.26 11.02
C SER A 110 -1.84 13.78 12.11
N ARG A 111 -2.37 13.09 13.13
CA ARG A 111 -1.50 12.56 14.19
C ARG A 111 -0.52 11.53 13.63
N LEU A 112 -1.02 10.62 12.78
CA LEU A 112 -0.16 9.63 12.14
C LEU A 112 0.94 10.31 11.31
N MET A 113 0.56 11.35 10.56
CA MET A 113 1.53 12.11 9.75
C MET A 113 2.62 12.72 10.63
N VAL A 114 2.24 13.38 11.71
CA VAL A 114 3.20 14.04 12.62
C VAL A 114 4.12 13.01 13.29
N ARG A 115 3.61 11.80 13.52
CA ARG A 115 4.42 10.72 14.09
C ARG A 115 5.36 10.07 13.07
N GLY A 116 5.34 10.51 11.81
CA GLY A 116 6.24 9.98 10.80
C GLY A 116 5.79 8.70 10.13
N VAL A 117 4.50 8.37 10.25
CA VAL A 117 3.94 7.19 9.58
C VAL A 117 3.97 7.43 8.06
N ALA A 118 4.30 6.38 7.31
CA ALA A 118 4.57 6.50 5.87
C ALA A 118 3.29 6.58 5.03
N GLY A 119 2.16 6.16 5.57
CA GLY A 119 0.89 6.23 4.85
C GLY A 119 -0.23 5.58 5.62
N VAL A 120 -1.46 5.79 5.14
CA VAL A 120 -2.66 5.22 5.78
C VAL A 120 -3.55 4.64 4.71
N VAL A 121 -3.98 3.38 4.90
CA VAL A 121 -4.82 2.67 3.93
C VAL A 121 -6.03 2.10 4.67
N THR A 122 -7.21 2.25 4.09
CA THR A 122 -8.40 1.54 4.56
C THR A 122 -9.16 0.95 3.39
N ASP A 123 -9.74 -0.22 3.59
CA ASP A 123 -10.68 -0.77 2.60
C ASP A 123 -12.11 -0.26 2.84
N GLY A 124 -12.27 0.66 3.80
CA GLY A 124 -13.50 1.40 4.04
C GLY A 124 -13.39 2.83 3.57
N GLY A 125 -13.90 3.78 4.37
CA GLY A 125 -13.88 5.18 4.01
C GLY A 125 -13.13 6.04 5.01
N PHE A 126 -12.82 7.28 4.59
CA PHE A 126 -12.37 8.32 5.52
C PHE A 126 -13.41 9.42 5.61
N ARG A 127 -13.58 9.99 6.81
CA ARG A 127 -14.30 11.24 6.95
C ARG A 127 -13.30 12.39 6.85
N ASP A 128 -13.81 13.59 6.59
CA ASP A 128 -12.95 14.77 6.39
C ASP A 128 -11.96 14.53 5.22
N SER A 129 -12.40 13.79 4.20
CA SER A 129 -11.48 13.38 3.15
C SER A 129 -10.89 14.56 2.37
N PRO A 130 -11.58 15.70 2.16
CA PRO A 130 -10.91 16.82 1.52
C PRO A 130 -9.72 17.35 2.31
N GLU A 131 -9.83 17.41 3.64
CA GLU A 131 -8.72 17.85 4.49
C GLU A 131 -7.59 16.83 4.46
N ILE A 132 -7.93 15.53 4.53
CA ILE A 132 -6.93 14.46 4.49
C ILE A 132 -6.14 14.52 3.18
N ALA A 133 -6.83 14.79 2.07
CA ALA A 133 -6.18 14.82 0.75
C ALA A 133 -5.05 15.85 0.68
N GLU A 134 -5.16 16.92 1.47
CA GLU A 134 -4.15 17.99 1.46
C GLU A 134 -3.01 17.76 2.44
N LEU A 135 -3.10 16.75 3.31
CA LEU A 135 -2.02 16.43 4.24
C LEU A 135 -0.82 15.85 3.47
N ASP A 136 0.37 16.05 4.00
CA ASP A 136 1.60 15.54 3.39
C ASP A 136 1.87 14.11 3.84
N ILE A 137 0.90 13.23 3.56
CA ILE A 137 0.98 11.79 3.82
C ILE A 137 0.13 11.09 2.77
N PRO A 138 0.63 10.01 2.14
CA PRO A 138 -0.19 9.24 1.20
C PRO A 138 -1.35 8.56 1.94
N THR A 139 -2.54 8.67 1.38
CA THR A 139 -3.74 8.08 1.99
C THR A 139 -4.60 7.43 0.92
N TYR A 140 -5.15 6.26 1.27
CA TYR A 140 -5.92 5.43 0.34
C TYR A 140 -7.20 4.98 1.01
N HIS A 141 -8.31 5.04 0.28
CA HIS A 141 -9.61 4.57 0.79
C HIS A 141 -10.50 4.13 -0.36
N SER A 142 -11.60 3.48 0.00
CA SER A 142 -12.59 3.09 -1.00
C SER A 142 -13.38 4.32 -1.49
N ARG A 143 -13.87 5.16 -0.54
CA ARG A 143 -14.57 6.40 -0.88
C ARG A 143 -14.77 7.28 0.36
N PRO A 144 -15.15 8.53 0.17
CA PRO A 144 -15.48 9.39 1.31
C PRO A 144 -16.67 8.86 2.12
N SER A 145 -16.65 9.08 3.43
CA SER A 145 -17.73 8.63 4.32
C SER A 145 -17.78 9.52 5.54
N ALA A 146 -18.87 10.27 5.72
CA ALA A 146 -18.97 11.23 6.81
C ALA A 146 -19.30 10.62 8.19
N PRO A 147 -20.09 9.52 8.29
CA PRO A 147 -20.43 8.98 9.62
C PRO A 147 -19.17 8.48 10.35
N THR A 148 -19.15 8.67 11.68
CA THR A 148 -18.05 8.14 12.50
C THR A 148 -18.00 6.62 12.44
N ASN A 149 -16.79 6.06 12.70
CA ASN A 149 -16.61 4.60 12.70
C ASN A 149 -17.61 3.90 13.63
N LEU A 150 -17.96 4.51 14.74
CA LEU A 150 -18.87 3.90 15.72
C LEU A 150 -20.22 3.51 15.11
N THR A 151 -20.61 4.14 14.00
CA THR A 151 -21.88 3.84 13.36
C THR A 151 -21.96 2.37 12.91
N LEU A 152 -20.88 1.84 12.35
CA LEU A 152 -20.87 0.47 11.78
C LEU A 152 -19.66 -0.35 12.17
N HIS A 153 -18.59 0.29 12.69
CA HIS A 153 -17.32 -0.39 12.92
C HIS A 153 -16.92 -0.30 14.38
N GLN A 154 -16.59 -1.45 14.95
CA GLN A 154 -16.06 -1.52 16.31
C GLN A 154 -14.61 -1.96 16.23
N ALA A 155 -13.72 -1.10 16.70
CA ALA A 155 -12.29 -1.42 16.73
C ALA A 155 -12.06 -2.53 17.75
N LEU A 156 -11.38 -3.59 17.34
CA LEU A 156 -11.23 -4.75 18.20
C LEU A 156 -9.79 -4.95 18.66
N ASP A 157 -8.84 -4.94 17.74
CA ASP A 157 -7.43 -5.10 18.10
C ASP A 157 -6.55 -4.51 17.00
N ASN A 158 -5.26 -4.45 17.27
CA ASN A 158 -4.30 -3.94 16.31
C ASN A 158 -3.06 -4.83 16.26
N ASN A 159 -2.29 -4.65 15.20
CA ASN A 159 -1.06 -5.39 14.93
C ASN A 159 -1.29 -6.90 14.89
N VAL A 160 -2.37 -7.30 14.21
CA VAL A 160 -2.77 -8.70 14.01
C VAL A 160 -3.00 -8.91 12.52
N PRO A 161 -3.01 -10.16 12.03
CA PRO A 161 -3.36 -10.40 10.62
C PRO A 161 -4.79 -9.95 10.31
N ILE A 162 -4.97 -9.35 9.13
CA ILE A 162 -6.27 -8.80 8.69
C ILE A 162 -6.53 -9.21 7.22
N GLY A 163 -7.77 -8.95 6.82
CA GLY A 163 -8.11 -9.06 5.41
C GLY A 163 -8.51 -7.69 4.85
N UNK A 164 -7.74 -6.92 4.20
CA UNK A 164 -7.94 -5.67 3.68
C UNK A 164 -8.21 -5.79 2.26
N GLY A 165 -9.33 -5.40 1.85
CA GLY A 165 -9.66 -5.44 0.43
C GLY A 165 -9.49 -6.81 -0.21
N ASP A 166 -9.90 -7.83 0.48
CA ASP A 166 -9.80 -9.23 0.08
C ASP A 166 -8.34 -9.73 -0.01
N VAL A 167 -7.38 -9.01 0.55
CA VAL A 167 -5.98 -9.42 0.58
C VAL A 167 -5.59 -9.72 2.03
N ALA A 168 -4.93 -10.85 2.24
CA ALA A 168 -4.38 -11.18 3.56
C ALA A 168 -3.16 -10.30 3.84
N VAL A 169 -3.16 -9.59 4.98
CA VAL A 169 -2.06 -8.71 5.36
C VAL A 169 -1.58 -9.10 6.75
N TRP A 170 -0.32 -9.47 6.85
CA TRP A 170 0.30 -9.73 8.15
C TRP A 170 1.08 -8.51 8.62
N PRO A 171 1.08 -8.22 9.92
CA PRO A 171 1.96 -7.16 10.43
C PRO A 171 3.39 -7.37 9.94
N GLY A 172 3.99 -6.32 9.39
CA GLY A 172 5.35 -6.37 8.88
C GLY A 172 5.47 -6.64 7.39
N ASP A 173 4.39 -7.07 6.71
CA ASP A 173 4.41 -7.15 5.24
C ASP A 173 4.69 -5.77 4.66
N VAL A 174 5.31 -5.71 3.48
CA VAL A 174 5.60 -4.43 2.85
C VAL A 174 4.39 -3.96 2.06
N VAL A 175 3.97 -2.73 2.33
CA VAL A 175 2.83 -2.09 1.67
C VAL A 175 3.41 -1.07 0.69
N VAL A 176 3.01 -1.20 -0.58
CA VAL A 176 3.43 -0.25 -1.62
C VAL A 176 2.19 0.31 -2.29
N GLY A 177 2.11 1.64 -2.37
CA GLY A 177 0.97 2.28 -3.01
C GLY A 177 1.40 3.31 -4.04
N ASP A 178 0.74 3.30 -5.19
CA ASP A 178 0.97 4.30 -6.24
C ASP A 178 -0.39 4.85 -6.73
N ALA A 179 -0.43 5.44 -7.91
CA ALA A 179 -1.66 6.03 -8.42
C ALA A 179 -2.74 4.98 -8.76
N GLU A 180 -2.36 3.73 -8.97
CA GLU A 180 -3.34 2.68 -9.27
C GLU A 180 -3.97 2.09 -8.02
N GLY A 181 -3.25 2.09 -6.90
CA GLY A 181 -3.76 1.50 -5.67
C GLY A 181 -2.64 0.97 -4.79
N VAL A 182 -2.89 -0.14 -4.09
CA VAL A 182 -1.98 -0.63 -3.05
C VAL A 182 -1.73 -2.13 -3.24
N VAL A 183 -0.46 -2.53 -3.14
CA VAL A 183 -0.01 -3.93 -3.23
C VAL A 183 0.64 -4.33 -1.91
N ILE A 184 0.40 -5.56 -1.50
CA ILE A 184 1.01 -6.14 -0.30
C ILE A 184 2.08 -7.16 -0.72
N VAL A 185 3.30 -6.96 -0.25
CA VAL A 185 4.41 -7.88 -0.52
C VAL A 185 4.72 -8.62 0.77
N PRO A 186 4.59 -9.96 0.79
CA PRO A 186 4.94 -10.71 2.00
C PRO A 186 6.36 -10.40 2.47
N ALA A 187 6.51 -10.23 3.77
CA ALA A 187 7.78 -9.78 4.35
C ALA A 187 8.96 -10.65 3.92
N HIS A 188 8.76 -11.98 3.88
CA HIS A 188 9.87 -12.89 3.55
C HIS A 188 10.29 -12.81 2.09
N LEU A 189 9.50 -12.17 1.23
CA LEU A 189 9.83 -11.98 -0.19
C LEU A 189 10.29 -10.55 -0.48
N ALA A 190 10.33 -9.68 0.53
CA ALA A 190 10.48 -8.25 0.31
C ALA A 190 11.75 -7.89 -0.47
N GLU A 191 12.89 -8.51 -0.12
CA GLU A 191 14.15 -8.18 -0.77
C GLU A 191 14.18 -8.68 -2.22
N GLU A 192 13.80 -9.93 -2.44
CA GLU A 192 13.88 -10.48 -3.79
C GLU A 192 12.86 -9.85 -4.74
N ILE A 193 11.68 -9.51 -4.23
CA ILE A 193 10.67 -8.81 -5.06
C ILE A 193 11.17 -7.40 -5.42
N ALA A 194 11.78 -6.68 -4.47
CA ALA A 194 12.33 -5.35 -4.75
C ALA A 194 13.38 -5.42 -5.85
N ASP A 195 14.31 -6.36 -5.73
CA ASP A 195 15.39 -6.51 -6.71
C ASP A 195 14.83 -6.87 -8.10
N GLU A 196 13.92 -7.82 -8.15
CA GLU A 196 13.33 -8.22 -9.43
C GLU A 196 12.51 -7.09 -10.05
N ALA A 197 11.73 -6.38 -9.23
CA ALA A 197 10.89 -5.30 -9.75
C ALA A 197 11.73 -4.17 -10.35
N VAL A 198 12.87 -3.84 -9.73
CA VAL A 198 13.77 -2.83 -10.29
C VAL A 198 14.30 -3.30 -11.65
N GLU A 199 14.71 -4.55 -11.73
CA GLU A 199 15.21 -5.12 -12.98
C GLU A 199 14.13 -5.13 -14.06
N MET A 200 12.91 -5.53 -13.69
CA MET A 200 11.78 -5.54 -14.62
C MET A 200 11.49 -4.11 -15.11
N THR A 201 11.53 -3.13 -14.21
CA THR A 201 11.28 -1.73 -14.57
C THR A 201 12.31 -1.23 -15.56
N THR A 202 13.58 -1.59 -15.36
CA THR A 202 14.65 -1.20 -16.30
C THR A 202 14.34 -1.73 -17.70
N PHE A 203 13.96 -3.00 -17.79
CA PHE A 203 13.61 -3.60 -19.09
C PHE A 203 12.34 -2.96 -19.67
N GLU A 204 11.33 -2.72 -18.84
CA GLU A 204 10.07 -2.11 -19.31
C GLU A 204 10.29 -0.69 -19.84
N ASP A 205 11.22 0.06 -19.24
CA ASP A 205 11.55 1.40 -19.74
C ASP A 205 12.17 1.31 -21.14
N PHE A 206 13.07 0.35 -21.34
CA PHE A 206 13.64 0.09 -22.66
C PHE A 206 12.55 -0.28 -23.66
N VAL A 207 11.69 -1.23 -23.30
CA VAL A 207 10.61 -1.69 -24.19
C VAL A 207 9.71 -0.53 -24.57
N THR A 208 9.31 0.29 -23.59
CA THR A 208 8.41 1.42 -23.82
C THR A 208 9.05 2.39 -24.84
N GLU A 209 10.33 2.72 -24.67
CA GLU A 209 11.03 3.61 -25.57
C GLU A 209 11.04 3.04 -27.00
N GLU A 210 11.33 1.75 -27.13
CA GLU A 210 11.37 1.09 -28.43
C GLU A 210 9.99 1.07 -29.11
N VAL A 211 8.94 0.76 -28.33
CA VAL A 211 7.58 0.71 -28.86
C VAL A 211 7.13 2.10 -29.31
N LEU A 212 7.44 3.13 -28.53
CA LEU A 212 7.07 4.50 -28.88
C LEU A 212 7.81 4.97 -30.14
N ASN A 213 8.95 4.34 -30.45
CA ASN A 213 9.70 4.62 -31.69
C ASN A 213 9.28 3.72 -32.84
N GLY A 214 8.21 2.94 -32.68
CA GLY A 214 7.60 2.18 -33.76
C GLY A 214 7.97 0.69 -33.80
N ARG A 215 8.74 0.19 -32.84
CA ARG A 215 9.15 -1.21 -32.85
C ARG A 215 7.98 -2.11 -32.43
N SER A 216 7.86 -3.26 -33.11
CA SER A 216 6.83 -4.26 -32.80
C SER A 216 7.11 -4.90 -31.44
N ILE A 217 6.05 -5.24 -30.72
CA ILE A 217 6.20 -5.99 -29.45
C ILE A 217 6.61 -7.44 -29.69
N ILE A 218 6.44 -7.95 -30.91
CA ILE A 218 6.76 -9.36 -31.20
C ILE A 218 8.27 -9.57 -31.12
N GLY A 219 8.69 -10.47 -30.21
CA GLY A 219 10.09 -10.75 -29.96
C GLY A 219 10.76 -9.77 -29.01
N LEU A 220 10.06 -8.65 -28.74
CA LEU A 220 10.56 -7.60 -27.83
C LEU A 220 10.00 -7.78 -26.41
N TYR A 221 8.72 -8.03 -26.31
CA TYR A 221 8.04 -8.13 -25.02
C TYR A 221 7.07 -9.32 -25.06
N PRO A 222 7.51 -10.48 -24.56
CA PRO A 222 8.80 -10.75 -23.91
C PRO A 222 9.96 -10.81 -24.90
N ALA A 223 11.18 -10.72 -24.36
CA ALA A 223 12.42 -10.71 -25.16
C ALA A 223 12.75 -12.12 -25.61
N THR A 224 12.19 -12.54 -26.75
CA THR A 224 12.44 -13.87 -27.30
C THR A 224 13.46 -13.88 -28.44
N LYS A 225 13.81 -12.69 -28.97
CA LYS A 225 14.83 -12.58 -30.02
C LYS A 225 16.16 -12.18 -29.41
N GLU A 226 17.25 -12.77 -29.91
CA GLU A 226 18.59 -12.42 -29.44
C GLU A 226 18.93 -10.96 -29.73
N GLU A 227 18.41 -10.44 -30.84
CA GLU A 227 18.57 -9.02 -31.18
C GLU A 227 18.01 -8.12 -30.07
N THR A 228 16.87 -8.47 -29.51
CA THR A 228 16.26 -7.71 -28.40
C THR A 228 17.19 -7.71 -27.19
N LYS A 229 17.74 -8.84 -26.85
CA LYS A 229 18.64 -8.94 -25.69
C LYS A 229 19.90 -8.12 -25.89
N ALA A 230 20.46 -8.14 -27.11
CA ALA A 230 21.65 -7.34 -27.42
C ALA A 230 21.33 -5.84 -27.37
N ASP A 231 20.18 -5.46 -27.93
CA ASP A 231 19.76 -4.03 -27.93
C ASP A 231 19.53 -3.54 -26.50
N PHE A 232 18.92 -4.37 -25.66
CA PHE A 232 18.70 -4.00 -24.26
C PHE A 232 20.04 -3.83 -23.53
N ALA A 233 21.00 -4.73 -23.77
CA ALA A 233 22.33 -4.61 -23.15
C ALA A 233 23.00 -3.29 -23.51
N LYS A 234 22.91 -2.90 -24.79
CA LYS A 234 23.45 -1.61 -25.24
C LYS A 234 22.72 -0.44 -24.58
N TRP A 235 21.41 -0.51 -24.56
CA TRP A 235 20.57 0.56 -24.01
C TRP A 235 20.89 0.78 -22.52
N ARG A 236 20.96 -0.32 -21.76
CA ARG A 236 21.18 -0.18 -20.32
C ARG A 236 22.60 0.31 -20.02
N ALA A 237 23.60 -0.12 -20.81
CA ALA A 237 24.95 0.40 -20.64
C ALA A 237 25.01 1.89 -20.89
N ALA A 238 24.31 2.36 -21.94
CA ALA A 238 24.28 3.80 -22.26
C ALA A 238 23.56 4.60 -21.18
N LYS A 239 22.58 4.01 -20.48
CA LYS A 239 21.84 4.69 -19.42
C LYS A 239 22.48 4.53 -18.04
N GLY A 240 23.46 3.63 -17.91
CA GLY A 240 24.07 3.35 -16.62
C GLY A 240 23.15 2.62 -15.66
N ARG A 241 22.31 1.72 -16.21
CA ARG A 241 21.27 1.02 -15.40
C ARG A 241 21.36 -0.49 -15.50
#